data_0022a7c19be27aab0d0065e8c66be8c4
#
_entry.id   0022a7c19be27aab0d0065e8c66be8c4
#
_cell.length_a   1.000
_cell.length_b   1.000
_cell.length_c   1.000
_cell.angle_alpha   90.00
_cell.angle_beta   90.00
_cell.angle_gamma   90.00
#
_symmetry.space_group_name_H-M   'P 1'
#
loop_
_entity.id
_entity.type
_entity.pdbx_description
1 polymer ?
#
loop_
_entity_poly.entity_id
_entity_poly.type
_entity_poly.pdbx_seq_one_letter_code
_entity_poly.pdbx_strand_id
1 'polypeptide(L)'
;SGVMPAKMPIEMYCHTLSDPSILGADLQAAGYQTLTLFGLHTPASLFDADNDGTREVALASALLSINEYLAEPIEDVIAAIEVKTPLDIEEAIALPRGNIFHKDLSMPFREDGSAPSWGVETDDPRIFICGAGAIRGGGVSGIPGHNAAMAVLANN
;
A
#
# COMPACT_ATOMS: atom_id res chain seq x y z
N SER A 1 -6.39 2.25 -17.57
CA SER A 1 -7.42 3.24 -17.93
C SER A 1 -7.35 4.36 -16.90
N GLY A 2 -7.30 5.62 -17.33
CA GLY A 2 -7.24 6.79 -16.44
C GLY A 2 -8.61 7.19 -15.86
N VAL A 3 -9.42 6.24 -15.45
CA VAL A 3 -10.78 6.48 -14.93
C VAL A 3 -10.99 5.71 -13.64
N MET A 4 -11.52 6.39 -12.63
CA MET A 4 -11.95 5.76 -11.37
C MET A 4 -12.99 4.67 -11.66
N PRO A 5 -12.81 3.45 -11.16
CA PRO A 5 -13.83 2.42 -11.34
C PRO A 5 -15.13 2.82 -10.65
N ALA A 6 -16.27 2.58 -11.27
CA ALA A 6 -17.57 2.85 -10.66
C ALA A 6 -17.81 2.00 -9.40
N LYS A 7 -17.29 0.79 -9.39
CA LYS A 7 -17.18 -0.09 -8.24
C LYS A 7 -15.72 -0.48 -8.07
N MET A 8 -15.13 -0.01 -7.03
CA MET A 8 -13.73 -0.22 -6.73
C MET A 8 -13.50 -1.66 -6.27
N PRO A 9 -12.57 -2.41 -6.87
CA PRO A 9 -12.07 -3.63 -6.26
C PRO A 9 -11.41 -3.27 -4.93
N ILE A 10 -11.75 -3.99 -3.87
CA ILE A 10 -11.29 -3.71 -2.53
C ILE A 10 -10.71 -4.94 -1.86
N GLU A 11 -9.72 -4.72 -1.02
CA GLU A 11 -9.20 -5.68 -0.06
C GLU A 11 -9.41 -5.12 1.34
N MET A 12 -9.97 -5.91 2.26
CA MET A 12 -10.47 -5.40 3.53
C MET A 12 -10.05 -6.28 4.70
N TYR A 13 -9.64 -5.64 5.80
CA TYR A 13 -9.17 -6.30 7.01
C TYR A 13 -9.86 -5.74 8.25
N CYS A 14 -10.37 -6.62 9.09
CA CYS A 14 -10.87 -6.29 10.42
C CYS A 14 -9.85 -6.75 11.48
N HIS A 15 -8.86 -5.94 11.76
CA HIS A 15 -7.76 -6.30 12.67
C HIS A 15 -8.23 -6.52 14.11
N THR A 16 -9.26 -5.81 14.56
CA THR A 16 -9.81 -5.92 15.91
C THR A 16 -10.46 -7.28 16.22
N LEU A 17 -10.80 -8.07 15.19
CA LEU A 17 -11.23 -9.46 15.40
C LEU A 17 -10.11 -10.36 15.93
N SER A 18 -8.86 -10.03 15.61
CA SER A 18 -7.68 -10.77 16.07
C SER A 18 -7.03 -10.11 17.28
N ASP A 19 -7.01 -8.79 17.33
CA ASP A 19 -6.41 -8.02 18.42
C ASP A 19 -7.27 -6.78 18.74
N PRO A 20 -8.20 -6.89 19.71
CA PRO A 20 -9.02 -5.76 20.12
C PRO A 20 -8.22 -4.65 20.81
N SER A 21 -6.97 -4.88 21.25
CA SER A 21 -6.15 -3.87 21.93
C SER A 21 -5.73 -2.70 21.04
N ILE A 22 -5.97 -2.80 19.74
CA ILE A 22 -5.82 -1.70 18.76
C ILE A 22 -6.74 -0.52 19.12
N LEU A 23 -7.91 -0.79 19.70
CA LEU A 23 -8.85 0.23 20.17
C LEU A 23 -8.62 0.58 21.63
N GLY A 24 -8.90 1.84 21.99
CA GLY A 24 -9.00 2.24 23.40
C GLY A 24 -10.08 1.47 24.15
N ALA A 25 -9.93 1.34 25.46
CA ALA A 25 -10.81 0.51 26.31
C ALA A 25 -12.30 0.84 26.19
N ASP A 26 -12.63 2.13 26.05
CA ASP A 26 -14.02 2.59 25.93
C ASP A 26 -14.66 2.13 24.61
N LEU A 27 -13.92 2.18 23.50
CA LEU A 27 -14.39 1.71 22.20
C LEU A 27 -14.52 0.19 22.17
N GLN A 28 -13.58 -0.53 22.79
CA GLN A 28 -13.68 -1.98 22.95
C GLN A 28 -14.95 -2.36 23.74
N ALA A 29 -15.19 -1.70 24.88
CA ALA A 29 -16.37 -1.95 25.71
C ALA A 29 -17.69 -1.63 25.01
N ALA A 30 -17.67 -0.64 24.10
CA ALA A 30 -18.83 -0.28 23.27
C ALA A 30 -19.00 -1.19 22.04
N GLY A 31 -18.08 -2.16 21.79
CA GLY A 31 -18.19 -3.13 20.71
C GLY A 31 -17.75 -2.59 19.33
N TYR A 32 -17.02 -1.48 19.28
CA TYR A 32 -16.50 -0.96 18.02
C TYR A 32 -15.47 -1.89 17.41
N GLN A 33 -15.38 -1.85 16.07
CA GLN A 33 -14.41 -2.58 15.28
C GLN A 33 -13.67 -1.63 14.34
N THR A 34 -12.44 -2.00 13.96
CA THR A 34 -11.72 -1.29 12.90
C THR A 34 -11.86 -2.04 11.58
N LEU A 35 -11.99 -1.28 10.51
CA LEU A 35 -12.01 -1.81 9.17
C LEU A 35 -10.98 -1.05 8.34
N THR A 36 -9.89 -1.72 7.96
CA THR A 36 -8.88 -1.18 7.05
C THR A 36 -9.20 -1.65 5.64
N LEU A 37 -9.31 -0.72 4.71
CA LEU A 37 -9.69 -1.01 3.34
C LEU A 37 -8.63 -0.48 2.37
N PHE A 38 -8.20 -1.32 1.45
CA PHE A 38 -7.35 -0.94 0.32
C PHE A 38 -8.20 -0.87 -0.95
N GLY A 39 -8.32 0.34 -1.52
CA GLY A 39 -8.95 0.55 -2.81
C GLY A 39 -7.97 0.24 -3.93
N LEU A 40 -8.24 -0.78 -4.71
CA LEU A 40 -7.37 -1.22 -5.80
C LEU A 40 -7.67 -0.47 -7.10
N HIS A 41 -6.71 -0.47 -8.04
CA HIS A 41 -6.81 0.19 -9.34
C HIS A 41 -7.05 1.70 -9.28
N THR A 42 -6.51 2.35 -8.24
CA THR A 42 -6.57 3.80 -8.03
C THR A 42 -5.17 4.43 -8.09
N PRO A 43 -4.54 4.48 -9.28
CA PRO A 43 -3.21 5.05 -9.41
C PRO A 43 -3.22 6.55 -9.06
N ALA A 44 -2.11 7.04 -8.52
CA ALA A 44 -1.95 8.42 -8.07
C ALA A 44 -2.32 9.46 -9.15
N SER A 45 -2.14 9.13 -10.43
CA SER A 45 -2.47 10.03 -11.54
C SER A 45 -3.96 10.42 -11.63
N LEU A 46 -4.86 9.67 -11.00
CA LEU A 46 -6.27 10.05 -10.92
C LEU A 46 -6.50 11.26 -10.00
N PHE A 47 -5.60 11.49 -9.06
CA PHE A 47 -5.70 12.49 -8.00
C PHE A 47 -4.94 13.78 -8.32
N ASP A 48 -4.11 13.80 -9.37
CA ASP A 48 -3.21 14.93 -9.69
C ASP A 48 -3.94 16.25 -9.96
N ALA A 49 -5.13 16.20 -10.57
CA ALA A 49 -5.87 17.41 -10.92
C ALA A 49 -6.72 17.95 -9.75
N ASP A 50 -7.26 17.06 -8.92
CA ASP A 50 -8.11 17.40 -7.80
C ASP A 50 -8.07 16.24 -6.78
N ASN A 51 -7.18 16.36 -5.79
CA ASN A 51 -7.02 15.31 -4.79
C ASN A 51 -8.26 15.17 -3.91
N ASP A 52 -8.86 16.26 -3.48
CA ASP A 52 -9.98 16.25 -2.53
C ASP A 52 -11.26 15.74 -3.19
N GLY A 53 -11.63 16.27 -4.34
CA GLY A 53 -12.82 15.80 -5.06
C GLY A 53 -12.68 14.34 -5.51
N THR A 54 -11.49 13.93 -5.93
CA THR A 54 -11.23 12.53 -6.31
C THR A 54 -11.25 11.59 -5.10
N ARG A 55 -10.84 12.05 -3.92
CA ARG A 55 -10.97 11.31 -2.64
C ARG A 55 -12.43 10.96 -2.34
N GLU A 56 -13.33 11.92 -2.52
CA GLU A 56 -14.76 11.70 -2.32
C GLU A 56 -15.34 10.68 -3.31
N VAL A 57 -14.95 10.78 -4.58
CA VAL A 57 -15.34 9.80 -5.61
C VAL A 57 -14.82 8.41 -5.30
N ALA A 58 -13.56 8.30 -4.84
CA ALA A 58 -12.97 7.03 -4.46
C ALA A 58 -13.69 6.41 -3.26
N LEU A 59 -14.00 7.22 -2.24
CA LEU A 59 -14.79 6.77 -1.08
C LEU A 59 -16.15 6.25 -1.51
N ALA A 60 -16.90 7.02 -2.31
CA ALA A 60 -18.22 6.60 -2.79
C ALA A 60 -18.16 5.28 -3.57
N SER A 61 -17.15 5.12 -4.43
CA SER A 61 -16.93 3.87 -5.19
C SER A 61 -16.63 2.69 -4.27
N ALA A 62 -15.84 2.89 -3.21
CA ALA A 62 -15.53 1.85 -2.23
C ALA A 62 -16.79 1.43 -1.42
N LEU A 63 -17.56 2.41 -0.94
CA LEU A 63 -18.79 2.14 -0.20
C LEU A 63 -19.83 1.40 -1.05
N LEU A 64 -19.97 1.77 -2.33
CA LEU A 64 -20.82 1.02 -3.27
C LEU A 64 -20.39 -0.44 -3.39
N SER A 65 -19.08 -0.70 -3.42
CA SER A 65 -18.55 -2.06 -3.54
C SER A 65 -18.82 -2.88 -2.29
N ILE A 66 -18.68 -2.30 -1.09
CA ILE A 66 -18.97 -2.98 0.18
C ILE A 66 -20.46 -3.29 0.30
N ASN A 67 -21.31 -2.31 0.03
CA ASN A 67 -22.74 -2.42 0.23
C ASN A 67 -23.42 -3.49 -0.64
N GLU A 68 -22.77 -3.93 -1.73
CA GLU A 68 -23.27 -5.08 -2.51
C GLU A 68 -23.32 -6.39 -1.72
N TYR A 69 -22.50 -6.52 -0.69
CA TYR A 69 -22.34 -7.75 0.10
C TYR A 69 -22.96 -7.64 1.49
N LEU A 70 -23.56 -6.50 1.82
CA LEU A 70 -24.16 -6.26 3.13
C LEU A 70 -25.69 -6.25 3.04
N ALA A 71 -26.35 -6.63 4.13
CA ALA A 71 -27.80 -6.58 4.23
C ALA A 71 -28.33 -5.16 4.43
N GLU A 72 -27.53 -4.29 5.03
CA GLU A 72 -27.82 -2.89 5.32
C GLU A 72 -26.60 -2.04 4.93
N PRO A 73 -26.77 -0.74 4.58
CA PRO A 73 -25.66 0.13 4.23
C PRO A 73 -24.66 0.25 5.37
N ILE A 74 -23.37 0.14 5.04
CA ILE A 74 -22.30 0.26 6.06
C ILE A 74 -22.25 1.67 6.66
N GLU A 75 -22.68 2.67 5.94
CA GLU A 75 -22.74 4.07 6.36
C GLU A 75 -23.57 4.25 7.64
N ASP A 76 -24.55 3.41 7.89
CA ASP A 76 -25.41 3.47 9.07
C ASP A 76 -24.68 3.08 10.37
N VAL A 77 -23.53 2.42 10.25
CA VAL A 77 -22.73 1.93 11.40
C VAL A 77 -21.33 2.53 11.47
N ILE A 78 -20.94 3.41 10.54
CA ILE A 78 -19.67 4.10 10.57
C ILE A 78 -19.65 5.18 11.66
N ALA A 79 -18.81 5.03 12.67
CA ALA A 79 -18.60 6.04 13.69
C ALA A 79 -17.57 7.11 13.27
N ALA A 80 -16.54 6.71 12.53
CA ALA A 80 -15.52 7.60 11.97
C ALA A 80 -14.88 6.95 10.73
N ILE A 81 -14.44 7.79 9.79
CA ILE A 81 -13.76 7.34 8.58
C ILE A 81 -12.57 8.26 8.29
N GLU A 82 -11.46 7.68 7.90
CA GLU A 82 -10.31 8.37 7.35
C GLU A 82 -10.05 7.81 5.94
N VAL A 83 -9.84 8.69 4.97
CA VAL A 83 -9.50 8.31 3.60
C VAL A 83 -8.18 8.93 3.22
N LYS A 84 -7.18 8.12 2.90
CA LYS A 84 -5.87 8.55 2.40
C LYS A 84 -5.73 8.19 0.93
N THR A 85 -5.49 9.21 0.13
CA THR A 85 -5.17 9.05 -1.28
C THR A 85 -3.68 8.68 -1.45
N PRO A 86 -3.25 8.21 -2.63
CA PRO A 86 -1.83 8.04 -2.92
C PRO A 86 -0.99 9.31 -2.69
N LEU A 87 -1.54 10.51 -2.95
CA LEU A 87 -0.84 11.78 -2.72
C LEU A 87 -0.73 12.11 -1.23
N ASP A 88 -1.75 11.81 -0.44
CA ASP A 88 -1.70 11.99 1.03
C ASP A 88 -0.65 11.06 1.65
N ILE A 89 -0.52 9.84 1.14
CA ILE A 89 0.50 8.88 1.59
C ILE A 89 1.90 9.39 1.22
N GLU A 90 2.08 9.90 -0.01
CA GLU A 90 3.34 10.49 -0.43
C GLU A 90 3.74 11.67 0.46
N GLU A 91 2.81 12.57 0.76
CA GLU A 91 3.05 13.71 1.64
C GLU A 91 3.41 13.28 3.08
N ALA A 92 2.68 12.31 3.62
CA ALA A 92 2.83 11.90 5.02
C ALA A 92 4.13 11.14 5.31
N ILE A 93 4.58 10.29 4.40
CA ILE A 93 5.70 9.35 4.64
C ILE A 93 6.75 9.33 3.52
N ALA A 94 6.69 10.28 2.58
CA ALA A 94 7.59 10.38 1.43
C ALA A 94 7.66 9.09 0.58
N LEU A 95 6.54 8.35 0.50
CA LEU A 95 6.41 7.16 -0.32
C LEU A 95 6.02 7.57 -1.74
N PRO A 96 6.92 7.46 -2.75
CA PRO A 96 6.68 8.01 -4.08
C PRO A 96 5.35 7.54 -4.67
N ARG A 97 4.47 8.49 -4.98
CA ARG A 97 3.14 8.25 -5.56
C ARG A 97 2.26 7.30 -4.73
N GLY A 98 2.51 7.20 -3.42
CA GLY A 98 1.80 6.30 -2.52
C GLY A 98 1.96 4.81 -2.85
N ASN A 99 2.96 4.44 -3.65
CA ASN A 99 3.16 3.06 -4.09
C ASN A 99 3.75 2.21 -2.97
N ILE A 100 2.93 1.37 -2.34
CA ILE A 100 3.33 0.48 -1.24
C ILE A 100 4.42 -0.54 -1.63
N PHE A 101 4.62 -0.77 -2.92
CA PHE A 101 5.72 -1.59 -3.44
C PHE A 101 6.97 -0.75 -3.75
N HIS A 102 6.96 0.56 -3.52
CA HIS A 102 8.00 1.55 -3.80
C HIS A 102 8.30 1.76 -5.29
N LYS A 103 8.18 0.72 -6.09
CA LYS A 103 8.31 0.72 -7.56
C LYS A 103 7.55 -0.48 -8.12
N ASP A 104 7.46 -0.54 -9.43
CA ASP A 104 6.90 -1.70 -10.11
C ASP A 104 7.74 -2.95 -9.81
N LEU A 105 7.07 -4.06 -9.55
CA LEU A 105 7.72 -5.34 -9.38
C LEU A 105 8.29 -5.77 -10.73
N SER A 106 9.59 -5.95 -10.80
CA SER A 106 10.28 -6.44 -11.98
C SER A 106 10.83 -7.84 -11.74
N MET A 107 10.73 -8.68 -12.76
CA MET A 107 11.37 -9.99 -12.71
C MET A 107 12.89 -9.81 -12.67
N PRO A 108 13.63 -10.67 -11.96
CA PRO A 108 15.08 -10.56 -11.79
C PRO A 108 15.86 -10.95 -13.05
N PHE A 109 15.22 -10.96 -14.20
CA PHE A 109 15.89 -11.23 -15.46
C PHE A 109 16.47 -9.95 -16.03
N ARG A 110 17.74 -9.99 -16.38
CA ARG A 110 18.40 -8.95 -17.14
C ARG A 110 18.31 -9.28 -18.62
N GLU A 111 17.71 -8.38 -19.37
CA GLU A 111 17.59 -8.51 -20.83
C GLU A 111 18.96 -8.35 -21.54
N ASP A 112 19.89 -7.65 -20.90
CA ASP A 112 21.22 -7.31 -21.47
C ASP A 112 22.29 -8.37 -21.25
N GLY A 113 21.98 -9.49 -20.59
CA GLY A 113 22.94 -10.56 -20.29
C GLY A 113 24.11 -10.15 -19.37
N SER A 114 24.03 -9.00 -18.71
CA SER A 114 25.07 -8.53 -17.78
C SER A 114 25.22 -9.49 -16.59
N ALA A 115 26.37 -9.41 -15.90
CA ALA A 115 26.63 -10.23 -14.73
C ALA A 115 25.53 -10.12 -13.69
N PRO A 116 25.17 -11.22 -12.99
CA PRO A 116 24.19 -11.19 -11.94
C PRO A 116 24.60 -10.17 -10.88
N SER A 117 23.66 -9.30 -10.50
CA SER A 117 23.79 -8.45 -9.32
C SER A 117 22.84 -8.94 -8.25
N TRP A 118 23.01 -8.46 -7.05
CA TRP A 118 22.12 -8.75 -5.94
C TRP A 118 20.77 -8.05 -6.06
N GLY A 119 20.67 -7.03 -6.95
CA GLY A 119 19.46 -6.23 -7.14
C GLY A 119 19.21 -5.22 -6.02
N VAL A 120 20.26 -4.85 -5.32
CA VAL A 120 20.28 -3.93 -4.18
C VAL A 120 21.25 -2.76 -4.39
N GLU A 121 22.01 -2.81 -5.45
CA GLU A 121 23.03 -1.83 -5.82
C GLU A 121 22.38 -0.51 -6.24
N THR A 122 23.08 0.60 -5.96
CA THR A 122 22.74 1.94 -6.43
C THR A 122 23.87 2.49 -7.31
N ASP A 123 23.70 3.72 -7.80
CA ASP A 123 24.74 4.42 -8.56
C ASP A 123 25.96 4.75 -7.70
N ASP A 124 25.86 4.81 -6.36
CA ASP A 124 26.98 4.90 -5.45
C ASP A 124 27.36 3.48 -4.97
N PRO A 125 28.59 3.00 -5.26
CA PRO A 125 29.01 1.63 -4.92
C PRO A 125 29.07 1.35 -3.41
N ARG A 126 28.91 2.37 -2.56
CA ARG A 126 28.92 2.25 -1.10
C ARG A 126 27.50 2.23 -0.52
N ILE A 127 26.46 2.40 -1.35
CA ILE A 127 25.06 2.48 -0.91
C ILE A 127 24.28 1.31 -1.48
N PHE A 128 23.62 0.57 -0.61
CA PHE A 128 22.79 -0.59 -0.97
C PHE A 128 21.38 -0.44 -0.42
N ILE A 129 20.37 -0.87 -1.18
CA ILE A 129 18.96 -0.85 -0.78
C ILE A 129 18.63 -2.19 -0.15
N CYS A 130 18.28 -2.21 1.14
CA CYS A 130 17.97 -3.44 1.87
C CYS A 130 16.48 -3.69 2.10
N GLY A 131 15.60 -2.85 1.57
CA GLY A 131 14.15 -2.89 1.80
C GLY A 131 13.32 -3.14 0.55
N ALA A 132 12.04 -2.78 0.62
CA ALA A 132 11.05 -3.00 -0.43
C ALA A 132 11.38 -2.30 -1.77
N GLY A 133 12.23 -1.26 -1.75
CA GLY A 133 12.71 -0.59 -2.96
C GLY A 133 13.75 -1.36 -3.78
N ALA A 134 14.30 -2.47 -3.27
CA ALA A 134 15.20 -3.33 -4.03
C ALA A 134 14.46 -4.05 -5.18
N ILE A 135 15.21 -4.61 -6.15
CA ILE A 135 14.62 -5.26 -7.34
C ILE A 135 13.65 -6.39 -6.96
N ARG A 136 13.94 -7.13 -5.89
CA ARG A 136 13.06 -8.21 -5.40
C ARG A 136 11.79 -7.72 -4.72
N GLY A 137 11.69 -6.42 -4.44
CA GLY A 137 10.54 -5.84 -3.79
C GLY A 137 10.35 -6.27 -2.34
N GLY A 138 9.19 -5.95 -1.78
CA GLY A 138 8.81 -6.25 -0.41
C GLY A 138 8.29 -7.67 -0.19
N GLY A 139 7.19 -7.79 0.57
CA GLY A 139 6.52 -9.07 0.84
C GLY A 139 7.04 -9.80 2.08
N VAL A 140 7.74 -9.11 2.98
CA VAL A 140 8.23 -9.66 4.26
C VAL A 140 9.10 -10.92 4.09
N SER A 141 9.74 -11.05 2.93
CA SER A 141 10.53 -12.24 2.58
C SER A 141 11.92 -12.26 3.22
N GLY A 142 12.44 -11.09 3.63
CA GLY A 142 13.84 -10.92 4.06
C GLY A 142 14.87 -10.96 2.92
N ILE A 143 14.46 -11.27 1.68
CA ILE A 143 15.36 -11.41 0.53
C ILE A 143 16.16 -10.12 0.25
N PRO A 144 15.58 -8.91 0.21
CA PRO A 144 16.34 -7.68 -0.02
C PRO A 144 17.43 -7.45 1.03
N GLY A 145 17.11 -7.69 2.30
CA GLY A 145 18.08 -7.56 3.40
C GLY A 145 19.22 -8.57 3.29
N HIS A 146 18.92 -9.83 2.99
CA HIS A 146 19.92 -10.87 2.73
C HIS A 146 20.82 -10.47 1.54
N ASN A 147 20.22 -10.07 0.43
CA ASN A 147 20.97 -9.69 -0.77
C ASN A 147 21.89 -8.48 -0.51
N ALA A 148 21.41 -7.47 0.24
CA ALA A 148 22.20 -6.31 0.61
C ALA A 148 23.43 -6.71 1.47
N ALA A 149 23.21 -7.59 2.46
CA ALA A 149 24.33 -8.11 3.27
C ALA A 149 25.36 -8.86 2.42
N MET A 150 24.92 -9.71 1.48
CA MET A 150 25.82 -10.44 0.59
C MET A 150 26.55 -9.50 -0.38
N ALA A 151 25.89 -8.46 -0.90
CA ALA A 151 26.53 -7.45 -1.75
C ALA A 151 27.63 -6.70 -0.99
N VAL A 152 27.38 -6.30 0.26
CA VAL A 152 28.39 -5.65 1.12
C VAL A 152 29.57 -6.57 1.36
N LEU A 153 29.33 -7.84 1.67
CA LEU A 153 30.41 -8.82 1.91
C LEU A 153 31.23 -9.11 0.65
N ALA A 154 30.62 -9.08 -0.52
CA ALA A 154 31.31 -9.29 -1.80
C ALA A 154 32.13 -8.08 -2.24
N ASN A 155 31.87 -6.89 -1.72
CA ASN A 155 32.60 -5.65 -2.04
C ASN A 155 33.76 -5.35 -1.07
N ASN A 156 33.97 -6.17 -0.07
CA ASN A 156 35.14 -6.14 0.84
C ASN A 156 36.21 -7.15 0.39
#